data_b0649e4fc576a15c65d8761fe6c6366e
#
_entry.id   b0649e4fc576a15c65d8761fe6c6366e
#
_cell.length_a   1.000
_cell.length_b   1.000
_cell.length_c   1.000
_cell.angle_alpha   90.00
_cell.angle_beta   90.00
_cell.angle_gamma   90.00
#
_symmetry.space_group_name_H-M   'P 1'
#
loop_
_entity.id
_entity.type
_entity.pdbx_description
1 polymer ?
#
loop_
_entity_poly.entity_id
_entity_poly.type
_entity_poly.pdbx_seq_one_letter_code
_entity_poly.pdbx_strand_id
1 'polypeptide(L)'
;TRVRSSAASDVYKRQTRHISVIDESGVIAPRLESSEEVVYEPTDLTLDEARREHTDRFGILWIGRDIMTNPGNVKLYTNGSSAMLVEESVSGQIADIIEKEKLKDYNIENLSQILDEVKTTVYMQVFRNDQMQDDGSDKQANSSAVSTVVGLVLGMILYMFLMIYGAMVMQSVIEEKNNRVLEVVVSSISPFRLMLGKILGIASVAVVQVLIWGVLVCGVGALVMPHLIPAEMMGSVEAMRAGTLDPTAAGVDMEMVQTLATATDFGYVFQIFAYLLLYVIGGYLLYSAMFAAVGSAVDNVQDAQQLQTPIMLPIILSIFVMMVVMKDPNSPLVFWCSMIPFTSPVVMMARIPCGIPTWEIVVSLAVLYATFMAMVWLAAKIYRVGIFMYGKKPTFKELYKWIRYKY
;
A
#
# COMPACT_ATOMS: atom_id res chain seq x y z
N THR A 1 14.32 15.43 37.58
CA THR A 1 13.16 14.74 36.97
C THR A 1 12.59 15.46 35.73
N ARG A 2 13.42 16.23 34.99
CA ARG A 2 12.96 17.02 33.83
C ARG A 2 13.67 16.67 32.51
N VAL A 3 14.41 15.56 32.43
CA VAL A 3 15.22 15.20 31.26
C VAL A 3 14.63 14.03 30.45
N ARG A 4 13.56 13.38 30.89
CA ARG A 4 12.94 12.24 30.16
C ARG A 4 11.77 12.61 29.22
N SER A 5 11.35 13.88 29.18
CA SER A 5 10.27 14.33 28.27
C SER A 5 10.76 14.77 26.90
N SER A 6 12.04 15.08 26.74
CA SER A 6 12.63 15.54 25.47
C SER A 6 12.82 14.42 24.46
N ALA A 7 13.24 13.24 24.90
CA ALA A 7 13.53 12.11 23.99
C ALA A 7 12.29 11.49 23.35
N ALA A 8 11.12 11.56 24.02
CA ALA A 8 9.85 11.07 23.44
C ALA A 8 9.24 12.10 22.46
N SER A 9 9.56 13.38 22.62
CA SER A 9 9.15 14.46 21.69
C SER A 9 10.00 14.46 20.42
N ASP A 10 11.26 14.03 20.49
CA ASP A 10 12.15 13.98 19.34
C ASP A 10 11.90 12.79 18.42
N VAL A 11 11.26 11.72 18.89
CA VAL A 11 10.84 10.57 18.06
C VAL A 11 9.60 10.88 17.21
N TYR A 12 8.85 11.94 17.56
CA TYR A 12 7.68 12.44 16.81
C TYR A 12 7.97 13.76 16.07
N LYS A 13 9.21 14.13 15.86
CA LYS A 13 9.51 15.14 14.84
C LYS A 13 9.12 14.55 13.51
N ARG A 14 7.89 14.90 13.06
CA ARG A 14 7.44 14.74 11.68
C ARG A 14 8.61 15.19 10.83
N GLN A 15 9.12 14.33 9.96
CA GLN A 15 10.15 14.73 9.00
C GLN A 15 9.54 15.84 8.16
N THR A 16 9.93 17.09 8.47
CA THR A 16 9.54 18.25 7.68
C THR A 16 10.07 18.04 6.27
N ARG A 17 9.19 18.06 5.28
CA ARG A 17 9.55 17.84 3.89
C ARG A 17 9.95 19.15 3.25
N HIS A 18 11.19 19.22 2.82
CA HIS A 18 11.72 20.39 2.11
C HIS A 18 11.45 20.25 0.62
N ILE A 19 10.73 21.22 0.04
CA ILE A 19 10.43 21.31 -1.39
C ILE A 19 11.11 22.54 -1.94
N SER A 20 11.99 22.34 -2.93
CA SER A 20 12.58 23.44 -3.68
C SER A 20 11.56 23.98 -4.69
N VAL A 21 11.35 25.27 -4.74
CA VAL A 21 10.35 25.92 -5.60
C VAL A 21 11.05 26.70 -6.69
N ILE A 22 10.81 26.34 -7.94
CA ILE A 22 11.21 27.09 -9.15
C ILE A 22 9.94 27.70 -9.71
N ASP A 23 9.77 29.01 -9.57
CA ASP A 23 8.59 29.74 -10.00
C ASP A 23 8.94 30.72 -11.13
N GLU A 24 8.66 30.32 -12.38
CA GLU A 24 8.88 31.17 -13.54
C GLU A 24 7.85 32.30 -13.66
N SER A 25 6.71 32.18 -12.97
CA SER A 25 5.67 33.22 -12.95
C SER A 25 5.99 34.36 -12.01
N GLY A 26 6.79 34.10 -10.94
CA GLY A 26 7.11 35.04 -9.88
C GLY A 26 5.94 35.41 -8.96
N VAL A 27 4.77 34.78 -9.13
CA VAL A 27 3.53 35.13 -8.41
C VAL A 27 3.25 34.16 -7.27
N ILE A 28 3.57 32.90 -7.45
CA ILE A 28 3.13 31.81 -6.56
C ILE A 28 4.12 31.63 -5.39
N ALA A 29 5.43 31.49 -5.68
CA ALA A 29 6.43 31.16 -4.65
C ALA A 29 6.44 32.14 -3.45
N PRO A 30 6.29 33.47 -3.62
CA PRO A 30 6.29 34.38 -2.47
C PRO A 30 5.07 34.25 -1.55
N ARG A 31 4.02 33.53 -1.99
CA ARG A 31 2.74 33.38 -1.30
C ARG A 31 2.48 31.98 -0.78
N LEU A 32 3.38 31.03 -1.08
CA LEU A 32 3.29 29.69 -0.51
C LEU A 32 3.59 29.74 0.99
N GLU A 33 2.67 29.23 1.78
CA GLU A 33 2.81 29.17 3.23
C GLU A 33 3.39 27.81 3.66
N SER A 34 4.56 27.85 4.29
CA SER A 34 5.18 26.67 4.87
C SER A 34 4.40 26.21 6.10
N SER A 35 4.23 24.90 6.26
CA SER A 35 3.57 24.27 7.39
C SER A 35 4.57 23.45 8.23
N GLU A 36 4.11 22.87 9.34
CA GLU A 36 4.94 21.92 10.12
C GLU A 36 5.33 20.67 9.30
N GLU A 37 4.58 20.34 8.25
CA GLU A 37 4.78 19.15 7.41
C GLU A 37 5.58 19.44 6.14
N VAL A 38 5.44 20.64 5.57
CA VAL A 38 6.06 21.03 4.29
C VAL A 38 6.67 22.41 4.40
N VAL A 39 7.95 22.51 4.04
CA VAL A 39 8.68 23.80 3.94
C VAL A 39 9.05 24.05 2.49
N TYR A 40 8.64 25.22 1.99
CA TYR A 40 8.94 25.67 0.64
C TYR A 40 10.20 26.56 0.66
N GLU A 41 11.16 26.22 -0.19
CA GLU A 41 12.42 26.95 -0.33
C GLU A 41 12.55 27.42 -1.78
N PRO A 42 12.26 28.71 -2.08
CA PRO A 42 12.48 29.24 -3.42
C PRO A 42 13.94 29.12 -3.87
N THR A 43 14.15 28.78 -5.13
CA THR A 43 15.49 28.66 -5.72
C THR A 43 15.51 29.27 -7.11
N ASP A 44 16.64 29.91 -7.46
CA ASP A 44 16.86 30.51 -8.78
C ASP A 44 17.59 29.54 -9.74
N LEU A 45 17.82 28.30 -9.31
CA LEU A 45 18.45 27.26 -10.13
C LEU A 45 17.55 26.86 -11.29
N THR A 46 18.14 26.46 -12.40
CA THR A 46 17.41 25.79 -13.46
C THR A 46 16.95 24.41 -13.00
N LEU A 47 15.92 23.85 -13.66
CA LEU A 47 15.37 22.53 -13.28
C LEU A 47 16.47 21.45 -13.28
N ASP A 48 17.36 21.45 -14.28
CA ASP A 48 18.43 20.45 -14.40
C ASP A 48 19.50 20.60 -13.32
N GLU A 49 19.79 21.82 -12.91
CA GLU A 49 20.73 22.08 -11.80
C GLU A 49 20.11 21.69 -10.46
N ALA A 50 18.85 22.06 -10.21
CA ALA A 50 18.14 21.73 -8.99
C ALA A 50 18.00 20.20 -8.81
N ARG A 51 17.79 19.44 -9.89
CA ARG A 51 17.73 17.97 -9.88
C ARG A 51 19.06 17.33 -9.46
N ARG A 52 20.18 17.96 -9.77
CA ARG A 52 21.53 17.46 -9.40
C ARG A 52 21.93 17.84 -7.99
N GLU A 53 21.57 19.04 -7.55
CA GLU A 53 22.00 19.60 -6.26
C GLU A 53 21.06 19.23 -5.11
N HIS A 54 19.74 19.13 -5.36
CA HIS A 54 18.71 18.94 -4.32
C HIS A 54 18.22 17.49 -4.21
N THR A 55 19.13 16.53 -4.29
CA THR A 55 18.82 15.09 -4.16
C THR A 55 18.44 14.65 -2.74
N ASP A 56 18.78 15.45 -1.74
CA ASP A 56 18.47 15.25 -0.32
C ASP A 56 17.09 15.78 0.08
N ARG A 57 16.43 16.53 -0.80
CA ARG A 57 15.11 17.13 -0.57
C ARG A 57 13.99 16.16 -0.95
N PHE A 58 12.80 16.41 -0.43
CA PHE A 58 11.59 15.65 -0.81
C PHE A 58 11.31 15.77 -2.31
N GLY A 59 11.43 16.97 -2.87
CA GLY A 59 11.20 17.19 -4.28
C GLY A 59 11.43 18.63 -4.74
N ILE A 60 11.16 18.86 -6.02
CA ILE A 60 11.28 20.16 -6.69
C ILE A 60 9.92 20.49 -7.30
N LEU A 61 9.34 21.61 -6.90
CA LEU A 61 8.11 22.16 -7.46
C LEU A 61 8.48 23.16 -8.56
N TRP A 62 8.13 22.84 -9.80
CA TRP A 62 8.31 23.73 -10.93
C TRP A 62 6.97 24.33 -11.35
N ILE A 63 6.90 25.65 -11.51
CA ILE A 63 5.69 26.41 -11.84
C ILE A 63 5.97 27.20 -13.10
N GLY A 64 5.16 26.95 -14.14
CA GLY A 64 5.31 27.61 -15.43
C GLY A 64 4.90 29.08 -15.41
N ARG A 65 5.44 29.86 -16.36
CA ARG A 65 5.22 31.31 -16.49
C ARG A 65 3.75 31.66 -16.71
N ASP A 66 3.00 30.78 -17.38
CA ASP A 66 1.61 30.97 -17.78
C ASP A 66 0.60 30.40 -16.76
N ILE A 67 1.00 30.11 -15.54
CA ILE A 67 0.19 29.49 -14.50
C ILE A 67 -1.17 30.16 -14.28
N MET A 68 -1.26 31.46 -14.48
CA MET A 68 -2.50 32.24 -14.30
C MET A 68 -3.57 31.95 -15.38
N THR A 69 -3.12 31.62 -16.60
CA THR A 69 -4.00 31.25 -17.72
C THR A 69 -4.13 29.75 -17.88
N ASN A 70 -3.14 29.02 -17.44
CA ASN A 70 -3.03 27.58 -17.55
C ASN A 70 -2.64 26.94 -16.21
N PRO A 71 -3.63 26.68 -15.33
CA PRO A 71 -3.40 26.16 -13.98
C PRO A 71 -2.77 24.76 -13.94
N GLY A 72 -2.81 24.02 -15.04
CA GLY A 72 -2.17 22.69 -15.15
C GLY A 72 -0.67 22.72 -15.43
N ASN A 73 -0.05 23.91 -15.64
CA ASN A 73 1.37 24.02 -15.91
C ASN A 73 2.20 24.06 -14.60
N VAL A 74 1.98 23.03 -13.76
CA VAL A 74 2.69 22.81 -12.51
C VAL A 74 3.19 21.37 -12.49
N LYS A 75 4.47 21.17 -12.12
CA LYS A 75 5.11 19.84 -12.05
C LYS A 75 5.82 19.67 -10.72
N LEU A 76 5.58 18.56 -10.04
CA LEU A 76 6.30 18.15 -8.85
C LEU A 76 7.21 16.98 -9.18
N TYR A 77 8.52 17.18 -9.02
CA TYR A 77 9.53 16.15 -9.19
C TYR A 77 9.94 15.62 -7.82
N THR A 78 9.63 14.36 -7.51
CA THR A 78 9.89 13.76 -6.19
C THR A 78 11.10 12.84 -6.21
N ASN A 79 11.86 12.86 -5.13
CA ASN A 79 13.00 11.94 -4.89
C ASN A 79 12.52 10.73 -4.07
N GLY A 80 11.65 9.90 -4.65
CA GLY A 80 11.03 8.76 -3.99
C GLY A 80 9.53 8.66 -4.27
N SER A 81 8.82 7.83 -3.49
CA SER A 81 7.37 7.73 -3.61
C SER A 81 6.69 9.02 -3.16
N SER A 82 5.77 9.50 -3.99
CA SER A 82 5.02 10.70 -3.71
C SER A 82 3.98 10.45 -2.60
N ALA A 83 3.67 11.49 -1.84
CA ALA A 83 2.70 11.43 -0.76
C ALA A 83 1.45 12.21 -1.16
N MET A 84 0.31 11.52 -1.26
CA MET A 84 -0.99 12.09 -1.66
C MET A 84 -1.32 13.40 -0.92
N LEU A 85 -1.09 13.45 0.39
CA LEU A 85 -1.38 14.65 1.19
C LEU A 85 -0.49 15.84 0.84
N VAL A 86 0.77 15.60 0.41
CA VAL A 86 1.65 16.68 -0.02
C VAL A 86 1.20 17.24 -1.36
N GLU A 87 0.82 16.37 -2.29
CA GLU A 87 0.28 16.78 -3.59
C GLU A 87 -1.01 17.59 -3.43
N GLU A 88 -1.95 17.10 -2.60
CA GLU A 88 -3.22 17.78 -2.31
C GLU A 88 -2.98 19.12 -1.61
N SER A 89 -2.06 19.19 -0.65
CA SER A 89 -1.72 20.43 0.05
C SER A 89 -1.08 21.45 -0.89
N VAL A 90 -0.12 21.03 -1.72
CA VAL A 90 0.57 21.93 -2.68
C VAL A 90 -0.39 22.43 -3.75
N SER A 91 -1.17 21.53 -4.36
CA SER A 91 -2.13 21.89 -5.40
C SER A 91 -3.24 22.80 -4.86
N GLY A 92 -3.73 22.53 -3.64
CA GLY A 92 -4.73 23.35 -2.98
C GLY A 92 -4.22 24.77 -2.69
N GLN A 93 -2.99 24.92 -2.16
CA GLN A 93 -2.41 26.25 -1.92
C GLN A 93 -2.20 27.04 -3.23
N ILE A 94 -1.73 26.38 -4.29
CA ILE A 94 -1.54 27.03 -5.59
C ILE A 94 -2.91 27.47 -6.16
N ALA A 95 -3.94 26.61 -6.06
CA ALA A 95 -5.29 26.95 -6.50
C ALA A 95 -5.83 28.19 -5.75
N ASP A 96 -5.72 28.19 -4.42
CA ASP A 96 -6.14 29.33 -3.58
C ASP A 96 -5.42 30.62 -3.94
N ILE A 97 -4.12 30.56 -4.26
CA ILE A 97 -3.34 31.74 -4.67
C ILE A 97 -3.82 32.26 -6.03
N ILE A 98 -4.03 31.35 -7.00
CA ILE A 98 -4.53 31.71 -8.33
C ILE A 98 -5.93 32.34 -8.22
N GLU A 99 -6.83 31.72 -7.44
CA GLU A 99 -8.18 32.25 -7.20
C GLU A 99 -8.16 33.65 -6.58
N LYS A 100 -7.35 33.83 -5.52
CA LYS A 100 -7.20 35.15 -4.88
C LYS A 100 -6.63 36.21 -5.83
N GLU A 101 -5.72 35.84 -6.72
CA GLU A 101 -5.14 36.77 -7.67
C GLU A 101 -6.14 37.14 -8.77
N LYS A 102 -6.86 36.17 -9.31
CA LYS A 102 -7.95 36.42 -10.28
C LYS A 102 -9.08 37.29 -9.69
N LEU A 103 -9.43 37.08 -8.42
CA LEU A 103 -10.46 37.84 -7.72
C LEU A 103 -10.10 39.32 -7.54
N LYS A 104 -8.82 39.71 -7.56
CA LYS A 104 -8.40 41.11 -7.47
C LYS A 104 -8.83 41.93 -8.68
N ASP A 105 -8.99 41.31 -9.83
CA ASP A 105 -9.31 41.97 -11.08
C ASP A 105 -10.84 42.17 -11.28
N TYR A 106 -11.69 41.55 -10.43
CA TYR A 106 -13.13 41.57 -10.54
C TYR A 106 -13.79 42.56 -9.58
N ASN A 107 -14.69 43.40 -10.10
CA ASN A 107 -15.53 44.32 -9.34
C ASN A 107 -16.85 43.62 -8.95
N ILE A 108 -17.18 43.52 -7.67
CA ILE A 108 -18.00 42.47 -6.99
C ILE A 108 -19.54 42.55 -7.25
N GLU A 109 -20.07 42.81 -8.45
CA GLU A 109 -21.52 42.82 -8.63
C GLU A 109 -22.21 41.45 -8.87
N ASN A 110 -21.47 40.35 -9.21
CA ASN A 110 -22.02 39.00 -9.43
C ASN A 110 -21.16 37.88 -8.82
N LEU A 111 -21.02 37.89 -7.50
CA LEU A 111 -20.10 37.01 -6.76
C LEU A 111 -20.30 35.50 -7.03
N SER A 112 -21.52 35.03 -7.24
CA SER A 112 -21.78 33.58 -7.47
C SER A 112 -21.33 33.12 -8.87
N GLN A 113 -21.51 33.92 -9.92
CA GLN A 113 -21.01 33.60 -11.25
C GLN A 113 -19.50 33.70 -11.33
N ILE A 114 -18.93 34.70 -10.65
CA ILE A 114 -17.46 34.89 -10.57
C ILE A 114 -16.78 33.73 -9.81
N LEU A 115 -17.38 33.24 -8.72
CA LEU A 115 -16.85 32.11 -7.97
C LEU A 115 -16.83 30.82 -8.81
N ASP A 116 -17.83 30.60 -9.67
CA ASP A 116 -17.83 29.43 -10.56
C ASP A 116 -16.81 29.55 -11.71
N GLU A 117 -16.61 30.78 -12.23
CA GLU A 117 -15.63 31.06 -13.28
C GLU A 117 -14.17 31.08 -12.75
N VAL A 118 -13.96 31.51 -11.50
CA VAL A 118 -12.63 31.65 -10.88
C VAL A 118 -12.19 30.35 -10.23
N LYS A 119 -13.12 29.41 -9.90
CA LYS A 119 -12.78 28.14 -9.29
C LYS A 119 -11.78 27.38 -10.15
N THR A 120 -10.55 27.31 -9.65
CA THR A 120 -9.42 26.76 -10.37
C THR A 120 -9.03 25.43 -9.75
N THR A 121 -9.01 24.37 -10.56
CA THR A 121 -8.43 23.08 -10.15
C THR A 121 -7.02 22.99 -10.70
N VAL A 122 -6.04 22.87 -9.81
CA VAL A 122 -4.63 22.71 -10.20
C VAL A 122 -4.34 21.21 -10.30
N TYR A 123 -4.07 20.73 -11.50
CA TYR A 123 -3.62 19.38 -11.76
C TYR A 123 -2.10 19.36 -11.83
N MET A 124 -1.49 18.78 -10.80
CA MET A 124 -0.04 18.68 -10.71
C MET A 124 0.44 17.35 -11.29
N GLN A 125 1.30 17.41 -12.29
CA GLN A 125 1.97 16.20 -12.79
C GLN A 125 3.14 15.85 -11.88
N VAL A 126 3.18 14.59 -11.44
CA VAL A 126 4.26 14.08 -10.58
C VAL A 126 5.21 13.22 -11.40
N PHE A 127 6.50 13.52 -11.31
CA PHE A 127 7.56 12.77 -11.99
C PHE A 127 8.54 12.21 -10.96
N ARG A 128 9.07 11.00 -11.23
CA ARG A 128 10.08 10.38 -10.37
C ARG A 128 11.48 10.77 -10.83
N ASN A 129 12.18 11.50 -9.98
CA ASN A 129 13.54 11.95 -10.25
C ASN A 129 14.60 10.84 -10.04
N ASP A 130 14.26 9.83 -9.21
CA ASP A 130 15.12 8.68 -8.91
C ASP A 130 15.09 7.58 -9.98
N GLN A 131 14.24 7.71 -11.01
CA GLN A 131 14.07 6.73 -12.10
C GLN A 131 14.17 7.39 -13.48
N MET A 132 15.16 8.26 -13.70
CA MET A 132 15.44 8.78 -15.04
C MET A 132 15.77 7.61 -15.98
N GLN A 133 15.17 7.60 -17.16
CA GLN A 133 15.61 6.70 -18.24
C GLN A 133 16.89 7.22 -18.88
N ASP A 134 17.73 6.31 -19.40
CA ASP A 134 18.99 6.65 -20.10
C ASP A 134 18.78 7.57 -21.33
N ASP A 135 17.56 7.68 -21.85
CA ASP A 135 17.17 8.54 -22.96
C ASP A 135 16.80 9.98 -22.56
N GLY A 136 16.88 10.30 -21.26
CA GLY A 136 16.54 11.62 -20.72
C GLY A 136 15.04 11.91 -20.62
N SER A 137 14.17 10.92 -20.86
CA SER A 137 12.74 11.07 -20.68
C SER A 137 12.34 10.92 -19.21
N ASP A 138 11.48 11.83 -18.73
CA ASP A 138 10.96 11.81 -17.38
C ASP A 138 9.91 10.70 -17.24
N LYS A 139 10.13 9.76 -16.33
CA LYS A 139 9.12 8.75 -16.03
C LYS A 139 8.03 9.37 -15.16
N GLN A 140 6.84 9.52 -15.73
CA GLN A 140 5.68 10.01 -15.00
C GLN A 140 5.34 9.04 -13.86
N ALA A 141 5.22 9.55 -12.64
CA ALA A 141 4.74 8.76 -11.52
C ALA A 141 3.24 8.48 -11.72
N ASN A 142 2.79 7.28 -11.34
CA ASN A 142 1.36 7.03 -11.24
C ASN A 142 0.76 8.03 -10.24
N SER A 143 -0.49 8.47 -10.48
CA SER A 143 -1.18 9.33 -9.53
C SER A 143 -1.07 8.73 -8.12
N SER A 144 -0.59 9.52 -7.16
CA SER A 144 -0.42 9.04 -5.79
C SER A 144 -1.75 8.66 -5.15
N ALA A 145 -2.84 9.35 -5.52
CA ALA A 145 -4.18 9.04 -5.07
C ALA A 145 -4.62 7.65 -5.55
N VAL A 146 -4.47 7.37 -6.85
CA VAL A 146 -4.82 6.06 -7.44
C VAL A 146 -3.98 4.95 -6.84
N SER A 147 -2.67 5.13 -6.76
CA SER A 147 -1.74 4.15 -6.17
C SER A 147 -2.08 3.85 -4.72
N THR A 148 -2.43 4.86 -3.93
CA THR A 148 -2.83 4.72 -2.54
C THR A 148 -4.15 3.96 -2.41
N VAL A 149 -5.17 4.30 -3.20
CA VAL A 149 -6.47 3.61 -3.19
C VAL A 149 -6.31 2.15 -3.60
N VAL A 150 -5.58 1.87 -4.67
CA VAL A 150 -5.28 0.50 -5.13
C VAL A 150 -4.56 -0.27 -4.03
N GLY A 151 -3.55 0.33 -3.39
CA GLY A 151 -2.81 -0.28 -2.29
C GLY A 151 -3.69 -0.61 -1.10
N LEU A 152 -4.58 0.30 -0.69
CA LEU A 152 -5.53 0.07 0.39
C LEU A 152 -6.50 -1.06 0.09
N VAL A 153 -7.06 -1.08 -1.12
CA VAL A 153 -7.99 -2.13 -1.55
C VAL A 153 -7.31 -3.49 -1.54
N LEU A 154 -6.09 -3.59 -2.11
CA LEU A 154 -5.33 -4.83 -2.12
C LEU A 154 -4.91 -5.29 -0.72
N GLY A 155 -4.45 -4.36 0.12
CA GLY A 155 -4.13 -4.65 1.52
C GLY A 155 -5.36 -5.13 2.32
N MET A 156 -6.53 -4.51 2.11
CA MET A 156 -7.78 -4.93 2.75
C MET A 156 -8.25 -6.30 2.26
N ILE A 157 -8.17 -6.57 0.95
CA ILE A 157 -8.48 -7.89 0.38
C ILE A 157 -7.58 -8.94 1.03
N LEU A 158 -6.29 -8.68 1.11
CA LEU A 158 -5.34 -9.61 1.70
C LEU A 158 -5.58 -9.81 3.20
N TYR A 159 -5.89 -8.74 3.94
CA TYR A 159 -6.31 -8.82 5.34
C TYR A 159 -7.51 -9.77 5.52
N MET A 160 -8.60 -9.54 4.77
CA MET A 160 -9.79 -10.39 4.84
C MET A 160 -9.48 -11.84 4.45
N PHE A 161 -8.65 -12.01 3.44
CA PHE A 161 -8.21 -13.32 2.97
C PHE A 161 -7.49 -14.10 4.07
N LEU A 162 -6.48 -13.50 4.71
CA LEU A 162 -5.73 -14.15 5.80
C LEU A 162 -6.63 -14.53 6.96
N MET A 163 -7.59 -13.67 7.32
CA MET A 163 -8.53 -13.92 8.40
C MET A 163 -9.47 -15.09 8.10
N ILE A 164 -10.08 -15.10 6.92
CA ILE A 164 -11.06 -16.13 6.54
C ILE A 164 -10.39 -17.50 6.39
N TYR A 165 -9.34 -17.57 5.57
CA TYR A 165 -8.69 -18.84 5.28
C TYR A 165 -7.87 -19.38 6.47
N GLY A 166 -7.31 -18.50 7.31
CA GLY A 166 -6.69 -18.91 8.57
C GLY A 166 -7.70 -19.55 9.52
N ALA A 167 -8.84 -18.91 9.71
CA ALA A 167 -9.94 -19.46 10.54
C ALA A 167 -10.47 -20.79 10.00
N MET A 168 -10.58 -20.96 8.69
CA MET A 168 -11.00 -22.24 8.06
C MET A 168 -10.05 -23.38 8.41
N VAL A 169 -8.73 -23.15 8.38
CA VAL A 169 -7.75 -24.17 8.78
C VAL A 169 -7.95 -24.56 10.25
N MET A 170 -8.11 -23.59 11.14
CA MET A 170 -8.35 -23.84 12.57
C MET A 170 -9.61 -24.67 12.79
N GLN A 171 -10.74 -24.24 12.19
CA GLN A 171 -12.03 -24.95 12.31
C GLN A 171 -11.94 -26.38 11.80
N SER A 172 -11.33 -26.58 10.64
CA SER A 172 -11.12 -27.91 10.07
C SER A 172 -10.31 -28.85 10.97
N VAL A 173 -9.31 -28.31 11.69
CA VAL A 173 -8.54 -29.10 12.67
C VAL A 173 -9.39 -29.46 13.89
N ILE A 174 -10.20 -28.53 14.42
CA ILE A 174 -11.08 -28.75 15.55
C ILE A 174 -12.17 -29.81 15.20
N GLU A 175 -12.77 -29.71 14.02
CA GLU A 175 -13.78 -30.66 13.57
C GLU A 175 -13.25 -32.11 13.46
N GLU A 176 -12.06 -32.28 12.88
CA GLU A 176 -11.44 -33.60 12.79
C GLU A 176 -11.09 -34.16 14.16
N LYS A 177 -10.64 -33.30 15.09
CA LYS A 177 -10.35 -33.70 16.46
C LYS A 177 -11.63 -34.18 17.16
N ASN A 178 -12.73 -33.44 17.04
CA ASN A 178 -14.01 -33.77 17.67
C ASN A 178 -14.63 -35.07 17.11
N ASN A 179 -14.48 -35.32 15.81
CA ASN A 179 -15.00 -36.50 15.13
C ASN A 179 -14.13 -37.75 15.36
N ARG A 180 -13.04 -37.65 16.14
CA ARG A 180 -12.04 -38.73 16.40
C ARG A 180 -11.45 -39.37 15.13
N VAL A 181 -11.62 -38.74 13.97
CA VAL A 181 -11.05 -39.20 12.70
C VAL A 181 -9.51 -39.23 12.80
N LEU A 182 -8.98 -38.34 13.61
CA LEU A 182 -7.54 -38.22 13.84
C LEU A 182 -6.92 -39.48 14.49
N GLU A 183 -7.64 -40.17 15.35
CA GLU A 183 -7.13 -41.41 16.02
C GLU A 183 -6.85 -42.51 14.98
N VAL A 184 -7.70 -42.59 13.93
CA VAL A 184 -7.53 -43.58 12.86
C VAL A 184 -6.45 -43.12 11.87
N VAL A 185 -6.43 -41.85 11.49
CA VAL A 185 -5.51 -41.31 10.45
C VAL A 185 -4.07 -41.27 10.99
N VAL A 186 -3.87 -40.85 12.23
CA VAL A 186 -2.52 -40.74 12.85
C VAL A 186 -1.85 -42.09 13.05
N SER A 187 -2.61 -43.18 13.09
CA SER A 187 -2.01 -44.53 13.09
C SER A 187 -1.27 -44.85 11.79
N SER A 188 -1.63 -44.20 10.70
CA SER A 188 -1.08 -44.45 9.35
C SER A 188 -0.19 -43.32 8.82
N ILE A 189 -0.39 -42.07 9.27
CA ILE A 189 0.29 -40.87 8.76
C ILE A 189 0.82 -40.05 9.94
N SER A 190 2.04 -39.49 9.79
CA SER A 190 2.58 -38.61 10.83
C SER A 190 1.77 -37.32 11.00
N PRO A 191 1.56 -36.83 12.23
CA PRO A 191 0.80 -35.58 12.49
C PRO A 191 1.29 -34.36 11.71
N PHE A 192 2.59 -34.28 11.47
CA PHE A 192 3.19 -33.22 10.65
C PHE A 192 2.70 -33.24 9.20
N ARG A 193 2.71 -34.44 8.57
CA ARG A 193 2.26 -34.60 7.18
C ARG A 193 0.77 -34.31 7.05
N LEU A 194 -0.02 -34.71 8.05
CA LEU A 194 -1.47 -34.41 8.09
C LEU A 194 -1.73 -32.91 8.17
N MET A 195 -1.06 -32.21 9.10
CA MET A 195 -1.18 -30.76 9.23
C MET A 195 -0.76 -30.04 7.93
N LEU A 196 0.40 -30.42 7.38
CA LEU A 196 0.91 -29.78 6.16
C LEU A 196 -0.02 -30.05 4.95
N GLY A 197 -0.52 -31.28 4.80
CA GLY A 197 -1.47 -31.64 3.74
C GLY A 197 -2.74 -30.80 3.79
N LYS A 198 -3.27 -30.54 5.00
CA LYS A 198 -4.44 -29.71 5.20
C LYS A 198 -4.16 -28.23 4.83
N ILE A 199 -3.05 -27.69 5.33
CA ILE A 199 -2.62 -26.32 5.01
C ILE A 199 -2.48 -26.17 3.49
N LEU A 200 -1.81 -27.09 2.83
CA LEU A 200 -1.61 -27.06 1.37
C LEU A 200 -2.90 -27.29 0.58
N GLY A 201 -3.82 -28.13 1.10
CA GLY A 201 -5.11 -28.36 0.48
C GLY A 201 -5.97 -27.10 0.44
N ILE A 202 -6.10 -26.39 1.57
CA ILE A 202 -6.82 -25.12 1.63
C ILE A 202 -6.07 -24.03 0.86
N ALA A 203 -4.72 -24.02 0.88
CA ALA A 203 -3.89 -23.12 0.07
C ALA A 203 -4.21 -23.25 -1.42
N SER A 204 -4.34 -24.46 -1.93
CA SER A 204 -4.64 -24.68 -3.36
C SER A 204 -6.00 -24.10 -3.75
N VAL A 205 -7.01 -24.23 -2.90
CA VAL A 205 -8.33 -23.60 -3.13
C VAL A 205 -8.19 -22.08 -3.15
N ALA A 206 -7.45 -21.54 -2.18
CA ALA A 206 -7.19 -20.10 -2.06
C ALA A 206 -6.46 -19.53 -3.28
N VAL A 207 -5.41 -20.22 -3.74
CA VAL A 207 -4.64 -19.81 -4.93
C VAL A 207 -5.51 -19.86 -6.18
N VAL A 208 -6.28 -20.94 -6.38
CA VAL A 208 -7.21 -21.05 -7.52
C VAL A 208 -8.22 -19.92 -7.51
N GLN A 209 -8.77 -19.57 -6.35
CA GLN A 209 -9.72 -18.46 -6.22
C GLN A 209 -9.08 -17.11 -6.60
N VAL A 210 -7.86 -16.82 -6.15
CA VAL A 210 -7.14 -15.59 -6.51
C VAL A 210 -6.86 -15.56 -8.01
N LEU A 211 -6.47 -16.69 -8.61
CA LEU A 211 -6.25 -16.79 -10.05
C LEU A 211 -7.54 -16.55 -10.85
N ILE A 212 -8.67 -17.12 -10.41
CA ILE A 212 -9.98 -16.88 -11.05
C ILE A 212 -10.32 -15.38 -10.97
N TRP A 213 -10.13 -14.74 -9.83
CA TRP A 213 -10.37 -13.31 -9.67
C TRP A 213 -9.46 -12.47 -10.57
N GLY A 214 -8.17 -12.84 -10.67
CA GLY A 214 -7.24 -12.18 -11.58
C GLY A 214 -7.69 -12.27 -13.05
N VAL A 215 -8.09 -13.46 -13.49
CA VAL A 215 -8.62 -13.68 -14.85
C VAL A 215 -9.93 -12.89 -15.07
N LEU A 216 -10.82 -12.85 -14.07
CA LEU A 216 -12.06 -12.08 -14.18
C LEU A 216 -11.79 -10.58 -14.24
N VAL A 217 -10.92 -10.04 -13.39
CA VAL A 217 -10.58 -8.61 -13.40
C VAL A 217 -9.92 -8.22 -14.73
N CYS A 218 -8.94 -8.99 -15.20
CA CYS A 218 -8.29 -8.74 -16.48
C CYS A 218 -9.26 -8.93 -17.65
N GLY A 219 -10.09 -9.98 -17.64
CA GLY A 219 -11.04 -10.30 -18.72
C GLY A 219 -12.17 -9.26 -18.79
N VAL A 220 -12.78 -8.93 -17.67
CA VAL A 220 -13.81 -7.88 -17.60
C VAL A 220 -13.21 -6.52 -17.96
N GLY A 221 -12.01 -6.20 -17.46
CA GLY A 221 -11.30 -4.98 -17.82
C GLY A 221 -11.09 -4.89 -19.33
N ALA A 222 -10.55 -5.92 -19.97
CA ALA A 222 -10.29 -5.94 -21.39
C ALA A 222 -11.56 -5.86 -22.27
N LEU A 223 -12.68 -6.44 -21.81
CA LEU A 223 -13.93 -6.47 -22.57
C LEU A 223 -14.80 -5.23 -22.32
N VAL A 224 -14.86 -4.75 -21.11
CA VAL A 224 -15.80 -3.70 -20.68
C VAL A 224 -15.21 -2.29 -20.80
N MET A 225 -13.92 -2.13 -20.51
CA MET A 225 -13.25 -0.82 -20.57
C MET A 225 -13.39 -0.12 -21.94
N PRO A 226 -13.16 -0.79 -23.09
CA PRO A 226 -13.30 -0.15 -24.40
C PRO A 226 -14.72 0.34 -24.71
N HIS A 227 -15.74 -0.21 -24.04
CA HIS A 227 -17.16 0.16 -24.23
C HIS A 227 -17.63 1.24 -23.27
N LEU A 228 -16.99 1.39 -22.12
CA LEU A 228 -17.35 2.38 -21.11
C LEU A 228 -16.58 3.69 -21.27
N ILE A 229 -15.37 3.62 -21.82
CA ILE A 229 -14.50 4.80 -21.97
C ILE A 229 -14.75 5.44 -23.31
N PRO A 230 -15.07 6.75 -23.38
CA PRO A 230 -15.18 7.49 -24.66
C PRO A 230 -13.90 7.38 -25.47
N ALA A 231 -14.04 7.27 -26.81
CA ALA A 231 -12.89 7.13 -27.71
C ALA A 231 -11.89 8.30 -27.61
N GLU A 232 -12.38 9.50 -27.31
CA GLU A 232 -11.57 10.69 -27.07
C GLU A 232 -10.64 10.53 -25.85
N MET A 233 -11.15 9.91 -24.79
CA MET A 233 -10.39 9.65 -23.58
C MET A 233 -9.35 8.53 -23.77
N MET A 234 -9.65 7.50 -24.58
CA MET A 234 -8.66 6.49 -24.97
C MET A 234 -7.54 7.11 -25.81
N GLY A 235 -7.87 8.04 -26.71
CA GLY A 235 -6.88 8.82 -27.46
C GLY A 235 -5.96 9.64 -26.54
N SER A 236 -6.50 10.22 -25.49
CA SER A 236 -5.72 10.95 -24.48
C SER A 236 -4.79 10.03 -23.69
N VAL A 237 -5.22 8.80 -23.36
CA VAL A 237 -4.38 7.79 -22.72
C VAL A 237 -3.22 7.36 -23.62
N GLU A 238 -3.47 7.14 -24.90
CA GLU A 238 -2.41 6.82 -25.87
C GLU A 238 -1.44 7.98 -26.07
N ALA A 239 -1.94 9.20 -26.17
CA ALA A 239 -1.12 10.41 -26.26
C ALA A 239 -0.26 10.62 -25.01
N MET A 240 -0.79 10.32 -23.81
CA MET A 240 -0.03 10.34 -22.56
C MET A 240 1.11 9.31 -22.59
N ARG A 241 0.85 8.08 -23.01
CA ARG A 241 1.87 7.03 -23.12
C ARG A 241 2.95 7.36 -24.15
N ALA A 242 2.57 8.04 -25.22
CA ALA A 242 3.50 8.52 -26.24
C ALA A 242 4.26 9.79 -25.84
N GLY A 243 3.94 10.38 -24.68
CA GLY A 243 4.53 11.66 -24.24
C GLY A 243 4.11 12.87 -25.09
N THR A 244 3.04 12.72 -25.88
CA THR A 244 2.53 13.76 -26.82
C THR A 244 1.27 14.46 -26.30
N LEU A 245 0.78 14.08 -25.12
CA LEU A 245 -0.40 14.72 -24.52
C LEU A 245 -0.03 16.13 -24.09
N ASP A 246 -0.78 17.12 -24.60
CA ASP A 246 -0.72 18.48 -24.08
C ASP A 246 -1.54 18.54 -22.78
N PRO A 247 -0.92 18.73 -21.61
CA PRO A 247 -1.63 18.79 -20.34
C PRO A 247 -2.61 19.97 -20.24
N THR A 248 -2.54 20.88 -21.21
CA THR A 248 -3.30 22.12 -21.23
C THR A 248 -4.54 22.06 -22.12
N ALA A 249 -4.78 20.89 -22.78
CA ALA A 249 -5.94 20.72 -23.63
C ALA A 249 -7.22 20.87 -22.81
N ALA A 250 -7.98 21.92 -23.11
CA ALA A 250 -9.21 22.27 -22.40
C ALA A 250 -10.21 21.08 -22.43
N GLY A 251 -10.66 20.65 -21.24
CA GLY A 251 -11.70 19.63 -21.07
C GLY A 251 -11.21 18.21 -20.81
N VAL A 252 -9.91 17.97 -20.68
CA VAL A 252 -9.37 16.64 -20.34
C VAL A 252 -9.15 16.55 -18.83
N ASP A 253 -9.86 15.63 -18.18
CA ASP A 253 -9.61 15.28 -16.79
C ASP A 253 -8.33 14.44 -16.68
N MET A 254 -7.24 15.12 -16.36
CA MET A 254 -5.91 14.51 -16.26
C MET A 254 -5.82 13.39 -15.23
N GLU A 255 -6.52 13.50 -14.10
CA GLU A 255 -6.55 12.47 -13.09
C GLU A 255 -7.21 11.20 -13.62
N MET A 256 -8.30 11.36 -14.37
CA MET A 256 -9.01 10.26 -15.00
C MET A 256 -8.16 9.59 -16.10
N VAL A 257 -7.47 10.38 -16.93
CA VAL A 257 -6.55 9.85 -17.97
C VAL A 257 -5.40 9.08 -17.33
N GLN A 258 -4.80 9.61 -16.27
CA GLN A 258 -3.71 8.95 -15.54
C GLN A 258 -4.18 7.65 -14.88
N THR A 259 -5.38 7.66 -14.28
CA THR A 259 -6.01 6.48 -13.71
C THR A 259 -6.22 5.40 -14.75
N LEU A 260 -6.77 5.76 -15.90
CA LEU A 260 -7.01 4.85 -17.02
C LEU A 260 -5.71 4.32 -17.62
N ALA A 261 -4.70 5.18 -17.79
CA ALA A 261 -3.39 4.80 -18.30
C ALA A 261 -2.74 3.74 -17.40
N THR A 262 -2.84 3.91 -16.08
CA THR A 262 -2.33 2.95 -15.09
C THR A 262 -3.14 1.65 -15.07
N ALA A 263 -4.48 1.75 -15.09
CA ALA A 263 -5.37 0.58 -15.05
C ALA A 263 -5.31 -0.27 -16.33
N THR A 264 -4.96 0.33 -17.45
CA THR A 264 -4.83 -0.35 -18.75
C THR A 264 -3.39 -0.80 -19.06
N ASP A 265 -2.41 -0.49 -18.20
CA ASP A 265 -1.05 -1.01 -18.32
C ASP A 265 -1.00 -2.48 -17.86
N PHE A 266 -1.01 -3.39 -18.82
CA PHE A 266 -0.97 -4.82 -18.55
C PHE A 266 0.29 -5.24 -17.77
N GLY A 267 1.44 -4.62 -18.05
CA GLY A 267 2.69 -4.92 -17.34
C GLY A 267 2.60 -4.58 -15.85
N TYR A 268 2.08 -3.40 -15.54
CA TYR A 268 1.87 -2.95 -14.17
C TYR A 268 0.84 -3.82 -13.41
N VAL A 269 -0.31 -4.09 -14.03
CA VAL A 269 -1.37 -4.93 -13.45
C VAL A 269 -0.86 -6.33 -13.18
N PHE A 270 -0.14 -6.94 -14.15
CA PHE A 270 0.47 -8.26 -13.97
C PHE A 270 1.51 -8.28 -12.85
N GLN A 271 2.36 -7.27 -12.75
CA GLN A 271 3.37 -7.16 -11.70
C GLN A 271 2.73 -7.07 -10.31
N ILE A 272 1.70 -6.22 -10.13
CA ILE A 272 0.97 -6.11 -8.86
C ILE A 272 0.30 -7.44 -8.51
N PHE A 273 -0.32 -8.09 -9.50
CA PHE A 273 -0.98 -9.37 -9.29
C PHE A 273 0.00 -10.48 -8.89
N ALA A 274 1.19 -10.50 -9.49
CA ALA A 274 2.26 -11.44 -9.12
C ALA A 274 2.72 -11.23 -7.66
N TYR A 275 2.91 -9.98 -7.23
CA TYR A 275 3.23 -9.68 -5.84
C TYR A 275 2.08 -10.05 -4.89
N LEU A 276 0.84 -9.73 -5.27
CA LEU A 276 -0.34 -10.15 -4.49
C LEU A 276 -0.34 -11.66 -4.26
N LEU A 277 -0.12 -12.45 -5.31
CA LEU A 277 -0.09 -13.91 -5.20
C LEU A 277 1.02 -14.40 -4.27
N LEU A 278 2.21 -13.83 -4.36
CA LEU A 278 3.32 -14.17 -3.46
C LEU A 278 3.02 -13.84 -1.99
N TYR A 279 2.45 -12.66 -1.71
CA TYR A 279 2.08 -12.28 -0.34
C TYR A 279 0.86 -13.04 0.18
N VAL A 280 -0.11 -13.37 -0.68
CA VAL A 280 -1.24 -14.24 -0.33
C VAL A 280 -0.72 -15.61 0.09
N ILE A 281 0.14 -16.25 -0.71
CA ILE A 281 0.69 -17.56 -0.39
C ILE A 281 1.53 -17.50 0.90
N GLY A 282 2.50 -16.59 0.98
CA GLY A 282 3.39 -16.47 2.13
C GLY A 282 2.66 -16.13 3.42
N GLY A 283 1.77 -15.14 3.37
CA GLY A 283 0.95 -14.73 4.52
C GLY A 283 -0.01 -15.84 4.96
N TYR A 284 -0.73 -16.45 4.01
CA TYR A 284 -1.61 -17.58 4.31
C TYR A 284 -0.83 -18.73 4.98
N LEU A 285 0.28 -19.16 4.42
CA LEU A 285 1.08 -20.25 4.97
C LEU A 285 1.57 -19.96 6.39
N LEU A 286 2.00 -18.71 6.67
CA LEU A 286 2.41 -18.27 7.99
C LEU A 286 1.25 -18.35 9.00
N TYR A 287 0.12 -17.71 8.67
CA TYR A 287 -1.01 -17.64 9.58
C TYR A 287 -1.74 -18.97 9.74
N SER A 288 -1.88 -19.75 8.67
CA SER A 288 -2.52 -21.06 8.72
C SER A 288 -1.75 -22.04 9.61
N ALA A 289 -0.40 -21.97 9.63
CA ALA A 289 0.42 -22.77 10.56
C ALA A 289 0.12 -22.42 12.02
N MET A 290 -0.01 -21.12 12.33
CA MET A 290 -0.35 -20.66 13.69
C MET A 290 -1.78 -21.07 14.07
N PHE A 291 -2.74 -20.89 13.19
CA PHE A 291 -4.14 -21.30 13.40
C PHE A 291 -4.31 -22.80 13.52
N ALA A 292 -3.56 -23.61 12.75
CA ALA A 292 -3.53 -25.07 12.89
C ALA A 292 -3.02 -25.49 14.26
N ALA A 293 -1.98 -24.83 14.78
CA ALA A 293 -1.49 -25.09 16.12
C ALA A 293 -2.54 -24.82 17.19
N VAL A 294 -3.24 -23.67 17.10
CA VAL A 294 -4.36 -23.33 18.01
C VAL A 294 -5.48 -24.35 17.90
N GLY A 295 -5.93 -24.68 16.68
CA GLY A 295 -6.99 -25.65 16.46
C GLY A 295 -6.69 -27.03 17.04
N SER A 296 -5.40 -27.47 16.98
CA SER A 296 -5.00 -28.75 17.58
C SER A 296 -5.02 -28.74 19.11
N ALA A 297 -4.85 -27.57 19.72
CA ALA A 297 -4.73 -27.42 21.17
C ALA A 297 -6.08 -27.39 21.90
N VAL A 298 -7.19 -27.09 21.19
CA VAL A 298 -8.52 -26.90 21.78
C VAL A 298 -9.51 -27.96 21.27
N ASP A 299 -10.63 -28.14 22.01
CA ASP A 299 -11.67 -29.08 21.64
C ASP A 299 -12.91 -28.40 21.07
N ASN A 300 -13.04 -27.08 21.22
CA ASN A 300 -14.18 -26.34 20.68
C ASN A 300 -13.76 -24.96 20.14
N VAL A 301 -14.59 -24.39 19.27
CA VAL A 301 -14.33 -23.10 18.60
C VAL A 301 -14.31 -21.93 19.59
N GLN A 302 -15.10 -22.00 20.66
CA GLN A 302 -15.17 -20.90 21.66
C GLN A 302 -13.86 -20.77 22.45
N ASP A 303 -13.25 -21.89 22.83
CA ASP A 303 -11.93 -21.88 23.49
C ASP A 303 -10.82 -21.46 22.53
N ALA A 304 -10.97 -21.80 21.24
CA ALA A 304 -10.04 -21.35 20.19
C ALA A 304 -9.97 -19.84 20.06
N GLN A 305 -11.10 -19.12 20.19
CA GLN A 305 -11.15 -17.67 20.06
C GLN A 305 -10.23 -16.95 21.04
N GLN A 306 -10.06 -17.45 22.27
CA GLN A 306 -9.16 -16.85 23.26
C GLN A 306 -7.68 -17.00 22.86
N LEU A 307 -7.30 -18.15 22.30
CA LEU A 307 -5.93 -18.40 21.84
C LEU A 307 -5.65 -17.77 20.47
N GLN A 308 -6.68 -17.50 19.68
CA GLN A 308 -6.58 -16.83 18.39
C GLN A 308 -6.25 -15.34 18.53
N THR A 309 -6.75 -14.68 19.57
CA THR A 309 -6.62 -13.21 19.74
C THR A 309 -5.18 -12.70 19.58
N PRO A 310 -4.14 -13.28 20.21
CA PRO A 310 -2.76 -12.82 20.03
C PRO A 310 -2.22 -12.97 18.61
N ILE A 311 -2.75 -13.97 17.86
CA ILE A 311 -2.38 -14.18 16.45
C ILE A 311 -3.01 -13.11 15.56
N MET A 312 -4.21 -12.67 15.92
CA MET A 312 -4.94 -11.64 15.17
C MET A 312 -4.41 -10.22 15.40
N LEU A 313 -3.79 -9.96 16.55
CA LEU A 313 -3.29 -8.61 16.90
C LEU A 313 -2.37 -8.01 15.83
N PRO A 314 -1.34 -8.69 15.29
CA PRO A 314 -0.51 -8.13 14.23
C PRO A 314 -1.28 -7.83 12.94
N ILE A 315 -2.27 -8.67 12.58
CA ILE A 315 -3.09 -8.45 11.38
C ILE A 315 -3.96 -7.19 11.58
N ILE A 316 -4.58 -7.04 12.76
CA ILE A 316 -5.38 -5.85 13.10
C ILE A 316 -4.50 -4.60 13.11
N LEU A 317 -3.29 -4.69 13.70
CA LEU A 317 -2.32 -3.60 13.68
C LEU A 317 -1.98 -3.16 12.26
N SER A 318 -1.91 -4.10 11.31
CA SER A 318 -1.64 -3.79 9.90
C SER A 318 -2.66 -2.83 9.29
N ILE A 319 -3.94 -2.89 9.70
CA ILE A 319 -4.98 -1.97 9.22
C ILE A 319 -4.67 -0.53 9.65
N PHE A 320 -4.27 -0.33 10.91
CA PHE A 320 -3.91 1.00 11.40
C PHE A 320 -2.66 1.53 10.69
N VAL A 321 -1.69 0.66 10.42
CA VAL A 321 -0.49 1.05 9.66
C VAL A 321 -0.85 1.40 8.21
N MET A 322 -1.82 0.71 7.58
CA MET A 322 -2.31 1.07 6.24
C MET A 322 -2.85 2.51 6.17
N MET A 323 -3.50 3.01 7.23
CA MET A 323 -3.92 4.41 7.29
C MET A 323 -2.73 5.38 7.29
N VAL A 324 -1.58 4.96 7.85
CA VAL A 324 -0.36 5.76 7.80
C VAL A 324 0.27 5.72 6.40
N VAL A 325 0.14 4.60 5.67
CA VAL A 325 0.59 4.49 4.26
C VAL A 325 -0.06 5.56 3.38
N MET A 326 -1.35 5.89 3.61
CA MET A 326 -2.05 6.97 2.89
C MET A 326 -1.35 8.32 3.04
N LYS A 327 -0.79 8.57 4.23
CA LYS A 327 -0.13 9.85 4.53
C LYS A 327 1.31 9.87 4.05
N ASP A 328 2.04 8.80 4.33
CA ASP A 328 3.45 8.67 4.01
C ASP A 328 3.86 7.20 3.87
N PRO A 329 3.91 6.68 2.62
CA PRO A 329 4.34 5.31 2.37
C PRO A 329 5.80 5.02 2.76
N ASN A 330 6.62 6.06 2.94
CA ASN A 330 8.04 5.94 3.29
C ASN A 330 8.33 6.22 4.77
N SER A 331 7.29 6.45 5.60
CA SER A 331 7.53 6.70 7.03
C SER A 331 8.26 5.53 7.69
N PRO A 332 9.14 5.78 8.67
CA PRO A 332 9.89 4.72 9.36
C PRO A 332 8.98 3.65 9.99
N LEU A 333 7.80 4.05 10.49
CA LEU A 333 6.81 3.11 11.03
C LEU A 333 6.33 2.13 9.96
N VAL A 334 5.93 2.66 8.80
CA VAL A 334 5.44 1.87 7.68
C VAL A 334 6.53 0.96 7.13
N PHE A 335 7.76 1.46 7.01
CA PHE A 335 8.92 0.68 6.58
C PHE A 335 9.12 -0.54 7.48
N TRP A 336 9.25 -0.36 8.79
CA TRP A 336 9.48 -1.47 9.70
C TRP A 336 8.30 -2.45 9.75
N CYS A 337 7.06 -1.96 9.76
CA CYS A 337 5.88 -2.83 9.72
C CYS A 337 5.76 -3.61 8.41
N SER A 338 6.28 -3.10 7.30
CA SER A 338 6.33 -3.82 6.02
C SER A 338 7.45 -4.89 5.97
N MET A 339 8.44 -4.82 6.87
CA MET A 339 9.50 -5.83 7.00
C MET A 339 9.18 -6.91 8.02
N ILE A 340 8.36 -6.60 9.05
CA ILE A 340 7.95 -7.57 10.07
C ILE A 340 7.00 -8.60 9.43
N PRO A 341 7.33 -9.91 9.45
CA PRO A 341 6.61 -10.93 8.67
C PRO A 341 5.14 -11.11 9.05
N PHE A 342 4.75 -10.73 10.27
CA PHE A 342 3.35 -10.81 10.72
C PHE A 342 2.47 -9.66 10.18
N THR A 343 3.04 -8.51 9.90
CA THR A 343 2.32 -7.34 9.35
C THR A 343 2.61 -7.15 7.88
N SER A 344 3.76 -7.65 7.41
CA SER A 344 4.28 -7.41 6.06
C SER A 344 3.31 -7.78 4.93
N PRO A 345 2.55 -8.89 4.96
CA PRO A 345 1.69 -9.21 3.82
C PRO A 345 0.68 -8.10 3.52
N VAL A 346 0.05 -7.56 4.54
CA VAL A 346 -0.98 -6.52 4.40
C VAL A 346 -0.35 -5.16 4.12
N VAL A 347 0.64 -4.76 4.93
CA VAL A 347 1.27 -3.43 4.84
C VAL A 347 2.06 -3.28 3.54
N MET A 348 2.79 -4.33 3.12
CA MET A 348 3.57 -4.26 1.89
C MET A 348 2.68 -4.18 0.66
N MET A 349 1.56 -4.91 0.63
CA MET A 349 0.59 -4.80 -0.46
C MET A 349 -0.02 -3.40 -0.57
N ALA A 350 -0.21 -2.70 0.54
CA ALA A 350 -0.64 -1.31 0.53
C ALA A 350 0.45 -0.35 -0.01
N ARG A 351 1.74 -0.68 0.18
CA ARG A 351 2.90 0.15 -0.24
C ARG A 351 3.33 -0.07 -1.70
N ILE A 352 3.20 -1.29 -2.22
CA ILE A 352 3.73 -1.66 -3.55
C ILE A 352 3.23 -0.73 -4.66
N PRO A 353 1.93 -0.38 -4.76
CA PRO A 353 1.46 0.53 -5.78
C PRO A 353 2.05 1.95 -5.68
N CYS A 354 2.51 2.37 -4.50
CA CYS A 354 3.16 3.66 -4.30
C CYS A 354 4.61 3.72 -4.85
N GLY A 355 5.09 2.65 -5.51
CA GLY A 355 6.36 2.65 -6.23
C GLY A 355 7.60 2.52 -5.32
N ILE A 356 7.56 1.62 -4.36
CA ILE A 356 8.70 1.34 -3.46
C ILE A 356 9.84 0.60 -4.19
N PRO A 357 11.08 0.68 -3.69
CA PRO A 357 12.23 -0.04 -4.26
C PRO A 357 12.03 -1.56 -4.23
N THR A 358 12.36 -2.24 -5.32
CA THR A 358 12.18 -3.70 -5.47
C THR A 358 12.94 -4.52 -4.41
N TRP A 359 14.07 -4.03 -3.92
CA TRP A 359 14.84 -4.73 -2.89
C TRP A 359 14.05 -4.86 -1.57
N GLU A 360 13.22 -3.88 -1.22
CA GLU A 360 12.36 -3.92 -0.03
C GLU A 360 11.35 -5.07 -0.15
N ILE A 361 10.75 -5.24 -1.33
CA ILE A 361 9.80 -6.31 -1.61
C ILE A 361 10.48 -7.68 -1.48
N VAL A 362 11.68 -7.83 -2.06
CA VAL A 362 12.44 -9.08 -2.03
C VAL A 362 12.84 -9.45 -0.60
N VAL A 363 13.36 -8.49 0.17
CA VAL A 363 13.75 -8.72 1.57
C VAL A 363 12.53 -9.08 2.42
N SER A 364 11.42 -8.35 2.27
CA SER A 364 10.18 -8.63 3.00
C SER A 364 9.65 -10.04 2.70
N LEU A 365 9.62 -10.45 1.43
CA LEU A 365 9.23 -11.82 1.04
C LEU A 365 10.19 -12.87 1.61
N ALA A 366 11.50 -12.65 1.55
CA ALA A 366 12.48 -13.57 2.09
C ALA A 366 12.29 -13.78 3.61
N VAL A 367 12.08 -12.69 4.36
CA VAL A 367 11.82 -12.75 5.80
C VAL A 367 10.48 -13.43 6.11
N LEU A 368 9.44 -13.14 5.30
CA LEU A 368 8.11 -13.77 5.44
C LEU A 368 8.19 -15.27 5.27
N TYR A 369 8.82 -15.77 4.19
CA TYR A 369 8.94 -17.20 3.93
C TYR A 369 9.88 -17.90 4.91
N ALA A 370 10.96 -17.25 5.35
CA ALA A 370 11.84 -17.78 6.41
C ALA A 370 11.07 -17.92 7.73
N THR A 371 10.27 -16.93 8.10
CA THR A 371 9.44 -16.97 9.32
C THR A 371 8.35 -18.03 9.20
N PHE A 372 7.72 -18.18 8.04
CA PHE A 372 6.78 -19.28 7.80
C PHE A 372 7.40 -20.63 8.07
N MET A 373 8.60 -20.91 7.56
CA MET A 373 9.30 -22.19 7.82
C MET A 373 9.54 -22.43 9.31
N ALA A 374 9.96 -21.39 10.03
CA ALA A 374 10.14 -21.46 11.48
C ALA A 374 8.81 -21.72 12.20
N MET A 375 7.73 -21.05 11.78
CA MET A 375 6.40 -21.21 12.38
C MET A 375 5.78 -22.57 12.09
N VAL A 376 5.97 -23.13 10.89
CA VAL A 376 5.53 -24.51 10.59
C VAL A 376 6.22 -25.52 11.48
N TRP A 377 7.53 -25.35 11.70
CA TRP A 377 8.27 -26.22 12.61
C TRP A 377 7.74 -26.12 14.06
N LEU A 378 7.47 -24.90 14.52
CA LEU A 378 6.91 -24.66 15.85
C LEU A 378 5.48 -25.23 15.97
N ALA A 379 4.63 -24.93 14.99
CA ALA A 379 3.25 -25.42 14.91
C ALA A 379 3.19 -26.95 14.91
N ALA A 380 4.09 -27.60 14.20
CA ALA A 380 4.15 -29.06 14.15
C ALA A 380 4.43 -29.71 15.52
N LYS A 381 5.24 -29.07 16.37
CA LYS A 381 5.47 -29.52 17.73
C LYS A 381 4.23 -29.41 18.60
N ILE A 382 3.54 -28.27 18.51
CA ILE A 382 2.28 -28.05 19.23
C ILE A 382 1.21 -29.03 18.74
N TYR A 383 1.08 -29.16 17.43
CA TYR A 383 0.10 -30.05 16.78
C TYR A 383 0.25 -31.50 17.21
N ARG A 384 1.50 -32.00 17.27
CA ARG A 384 1.78 -33.37 17.68
C ARG A 384 1.27 -33.70 19.09
N VAL A 385 1.38 -32.76 20.03
CA VAL A 385 0.94 -32.96 21.42
C VAL A 385 -0.56 -32.64 21.55
N GLY A 386 -0.98 -31.51 20.96
CA GLY A 386 -2.33 -30.97 21.09
C GLY A 386 -3.42 -31.89 20.54
N ILE A 387 -3.11 -32.63 19.46
CA ILE A 387 -4.08 -33.53 18.82
C ILE A 387 -4.54 -34.70 19.71
N PHE A 388 -3.71 -35.10 20.68
CA PHE A 388 -4.04 -36.19 21.63
C PHE A 388 -4.55 -35.67 22.98
N MET A 389 -4.58 -34.36 23.19
CA MET A 389 -5.05 -33.77 24.45
C MET A 389 -6.52 -33.42 24.36
N TYR A 390 -7.34 -34.12 25.12
CA TYR A 390 -8.79 -33.88 25.22
C TYR A 390 -9.17 -33.34 26.60
N GLY A 391 -10.23 -32.56 26.67
CA GLY A 391 -10.89 -32.13 27.90
C GLY A 391 -10.12 -31.09 28.72
N LYS A 392 -9.06 -30.51 28.23
CA LYS A 392 -8.28 -29.47 28.92
C LYS A 392 -8.25 -28.18 28.10
N LYS A 393 -8.42 -27.04 28.79
CA LYS A 393 -8.18 -25.70 28.20
C LYS A 393 -6.71 -25.37 28.35
N PRO A 394 -5.89 -25.45 27.28
CA PRO A 394 -4.47 -25.17 27.38
C PRO A 394 -4.22 -23.68 27.61
N THR A 395 -3.33 -23.38 28.52
CA THR A 395 -2.80 -22.03 28.72
C THR A 395 -1.55 -21.82 27.86
N PHE A 396 -1.17 -20.55 27.59
CA PHE A 396 0.07 -20.23 26.85
C PHE A 396 1.32 -20.86 27.50
N LYS A 397 1.33 -21.03 28.86
CA LYS A 397 2.41 -21.69 29.57
C LYS A 397 2.48 -23.20 29.22
N GLU A 398 1.34 -23.85 29.00
CA GLU A 398 1.29 -25.25 28.59
C GLU A 398 1.73 -25.43 27.14
N LEU A 399 1.28 -24.55 26.24
CA LEU A 399 1.75 -24.54 24.86
C LEU A 399 3.28 -24.40 24.78
N TYR A 400 3.86 -23.53 25.61
CA TYR A 400 5.32 -23.40 25.71
C TYR A 400 6.01 -24.67 26.20
N LYS A 401 5.41 -25.40 27.16
CA LYS A 401 5.93 -26.71 27.61
C LYS A 401 5.89 -27.75 26.50
N TRP A 402 4.83 -27.78 25.66
CA TRP A 402 4.69 -28.72 24.54
C TRP A 402 5.79 -28.54 23.48
N ILE A 403 6.23 -27.30 23.26
CA ILE A 403 7.35 -27.02 22.36
C ILE A 403 8.65 -27.67 22.84
N ARG A 404 8.85 -27.76 24.17
CA ARG A 404 10.05 -28.32 24.80
C ARG A 404 10.04 -29.84 24.97
N TYR A 405 8.90 -30.48 24.72
CA TYR A 405 8.80 -31.92 24.82
C TYR A 405 9.78 -32.59 23.83
N LYS A 406 10.78 -33.32 24.35
CA LYS A 406 11.66 -34.18 23.58
C LYS A 406 11.06 -35.58 23.63
N TYR A 407 10.74 -36.14 22.50
CA TYR A 407 10.57 -37.58 22.32
C TYR A 407 11.86 -38.18 21.87
#